data_dc58824f450c7ab7617c725e35595349
#
_entry.id   dc58824f450c7ab7617c725e35595349
#
_cell.length_a   1.000
_cell.length_b   1.000
_cell.length_c   1.000
_cell.angle_alpha   90.00
_cell.angle_beta   90.00
_cell.angle_gamma   90.00
#
_symmetry.space_group_name_H-M   'P 1'
#
loop_
_entity.id
_entity.type
_entity.pdbx_description
1 polymer ?
#
loop_
_entity_poly.entity_id
_entity_poly.type
_entity_poly.pdbx_seq_one_letter_code
_entity_poly.pdbx_strand_id
1 'polypeptide(L)'
;VWNVTSEMASDSSVGNDTDDYEETSFSLFELPVLVPVTMICIVLFFFGVAGNVAIILIFRRYKEMRTTVNMYLSSMAMSDALIFLGMPSDLYRIWKYRPYIFGNFLCKFIVYLSETCTYSTILHITTLSLERYFAICIILLIWLFSSLTTVPILFLFGVEHPNGTLPEETNECSYLRKAASSGLLETMAWLSTLYFFLPVFCLVLVYGLICRKLWKTARHLEGQCAVTREKCHQQTIKMLAVVVVAFVLCWLPLHVGRILFAQGNVVLYEISQYFNLISMMLFYLGASVNPVLYNVMSQKHRKAVCKFLHRGPLLPPRHLSRSGRTRAESAEVSSFFVG
;
A
#
# COMPACT_ATOMS: atom_id res chain seq x y z
N VAL A 1 -8.48 2.97 9.36
CA VAL A 1 -8.21 4.05 10.32
C VAL A 1 -8.98 3.73 11.59
N TRP A 2 -8.28 3.46 12.69
CA TRP A 2 -8.86 3.02 13.95
C TRP A 2 -9.41 4.25 14.69
N ASN A 3 -10.73 4.37 14.82
CA ASN A 3 -11.35 5.45 15.58
C ASN A 3 -11.50 5.03 17.05
N VAL A 4 -10.74 5.63 17.93
CA VAL A 4 -10.65 5.29 19.38
C VAL A 4 -11.74 5.98 20.24
N THR A 5 -12.71 6.71 19.66
CA THR A 5 -13.41 7.76 20.41
C THR A 5 -14.93 7.70 20.44
N SER A 6 -15.55 6.51 20.49
CA SER A 6 -17.01 6.43 20.61
C SER A 6 -17.59 6.58 22.03
N GLU A 7 -16.75 6.66 23.08
CA GLU A 7 -17.26 6.63 24.46
C GLU A 7 -17.52 8.00 25.11
N MET A 8 -17.10 9.13 24.52
CA MET A 8 -17.14 10.43 25.24
C MET A 8 -18.23 11.41 24.80
N ALA A 9 -19.10 11.05 23.86
CA ALA A 9 -20.17 11.95 23.41
C ALA A 9 -21.52 11.78 24.13
N SER A 10 -21.62 10.90 25.17
CA SER A 10 -22.90 10.55 25.79
C SER A 10 -23.17 11.16 27.16
N ASP A 11 -22.29 12.02 27.69
CA ASP A 11 -22.46 12.53 29.06
C ASP A 11 -22.41 14.07 29.14
N SER A 12 -23.31 14.75 28.45
CA SER A 12 -23.69 16.11 28.85
C SER A 12 -25.04 16.54 28.25
N SER A 13 -25.92 16.90 29.15
CA SER A 13 -27.15 17.67 29.04
C SER A 13 -28.47 16.91 28.86
N VAL A 14 -29.08 16.61 30.03
CA VAL A 14 -30.53 16.70 30.20
C VAL A 14 -30.91 18.18 30.12
N GLY A 15 -31.38 18.62 28.99
CA GLY A 15 -32.00 19.90 28.73
C GLY A 15 -33.26 19.66 27.92
N ASN A 16 -34.41 19.91 28.54
CA ASN A 16 -35.73 19.84 27.97
C ASN A 16 -35.93 21.02 27.01
N ASP A 17 -35.77 20.80 25.71
CA ASP A 17 -36.31 21.72 24.69
C ASP A 17 -36.77 20.87 23.49
N THR A 18 -38.08 20.97 23.23
CA THR A 18 -38.75 20.50 22.04
C THR A 18 -38.39 21.42 20.90
N ASP A 19 -37.27 21.14 20.24
CA ASP A 19 -36.94 21.78 18.97
C ASP A 19 -36.73 20.73 17.90
N ASP A 20 -37.24 21.01 16.72
CA ASP A 20 -37.20 20.27 15.49
C ASP A 20 -35.86 19.50 15.32
N TYR A 21 -35.92 18.18 15.43
CA TYR A 21 -34.81 17.32 15.03
C TYR A 21 -34.74 17.33 13.50
N GLU A 22 -34.15 18.37 12.96
CA GLU A 22 -33.56 18.34 11.64
C GLU A 22 -32.63 17.12 11.58
N GLU A 23 -32.88 16.25 10.62
CA GLU A 23 -32.13 15.03 10.34
C GLU A 23 -30.68 15.39 9.96
N THR A 24 -29.90 15.87 10.94
CA THR A 24 -28.50 16.25 10.74
C THR A 24 -27.70 14.98 10.54
N SER A 25 -27.47 14.63 9.26
CA SER A 25 -26.44 13.68 8.86
C SER A 25 -25.12 14.13 9.51
N PHE A 26 -24.70 13.41 10.56
CA PHE A 26 -23.54 13.81 11.36
C PHE A 26 -22.27 13.60 10.55
N SER A 27 -21.79 14.66 9.91
CA SER A 27 -20.49 14.72 9.28
C SER A 27 -19.44 15.14 10.31
N LEU A 28 -18.32 14.45 10.38
CA LEU A 28 -17.19 14.78 11.28
C LEU A 28 -16.45 16.07 10.84
N PHE A 29 -16.64 16.49 9.59
CA PHE A 29 -15.88 17.60 9.00
C PHE A 29 -16.80 18.55 8.25
N GLU A 30 -16.39 19.81 8.16
CA GLU A 30 -17.08 20.82 7.38
C GLU A 30 -16.90 20.62 5.85
N LEU A 31 -17.86 21.10 5.04
CA LEU A 31 -17.83 21.02 3.58
C LEU A 31 -16.53 21.53 2.93
N PRO A 32 -15.90 22.64 3.40
CA PRO A 32 -14.63 23.10 2.86
C PRO A 32 -13.47 22.10 2.98
N VAL A 33 -13.56 21.15 3.92
CA VAL A 33 -12.58 20.07 4.10
C VAL A 33 -13.01 18.83 3.31
N LEU A 34 -14.29 18.46 3.35
CA LEU A 34 -14.82 17.26 2.71
C LEU A 34 -14.66 17.26 1.18
N VAL A 35 -14.98 18.39 0.53
CA VAL A 35 -14.92 18.47 -0.93
C VAL A 35 -13.51 18.27 -1.48
N PRO A 36 -12.47 19.03 -1.05
CA PRO A 36 -11.12 18.84 -1.58
C PRO A 36 -10.55 17.44 -1.24
N VAL A 37 -10.80 16.92 -0.04
CA VAL A 37 -10.37 15.56 0.34
C VAL A 37 -11.00 14.52 -0.58
N THR A 38 -12.30 14.61 -0.84
CA THR A 38 -13.00 13.70 -1.74
C THR A 38 -12.45 13.76 -3.16
N MET A 39 -12.19 14.95 -3.68
CA MET A 39 -11.61 15.13 -5.02
C MET A 39 -10.21 14.50 -5.11
N ILE A 40 -9.37 14.71 -4.10
CA ILE A 40 -8.03 14.08 -4.03
C ILE A 40 -8.16 12.56 -3.98
N CYS A 41 -9.03 12.01 -3.14
CA CYS A 41 -9.24 10.57 -3.03
C CYS A 41 -9.74 9.96 -4.35
N ILE A 42 -10.65 10.61 -5.06
CA ILE A 42 -11.13 10.17 -6.39
C ILE A 42 -9.96 10.11 -7.38
N VAL A 43 -9.13 11.14 -7.43
CA VAL A 43 -7.94 11.15 -8.31
C VAL A 43 -6.98 10.02 -7.93
N LEU A 44 -6.69 9.83 -6.63
CA LEU A 44 -5.83 8.76 -6.14
C LEU A 44 -6.40 7.37 -6.47
N PHE A 45 -7.74 7.20 -6.38
CA PHE A 45 -8.42 5.95 -6.72
C PHE A 45 -8.19 5.56 -8.19
N PHE A 46 -8.56 6.43 -9.11
CA PHE A 46 -8.43 6.12 -10.54
C PHE A 46 -6.97 5.94 -10.94
N PHE A 47 -6.09 6.80 -10.45
CA PHE A 47 -4.66 6.74 -10.76
C PHE A 47 -3.99 5.50 -10.14
N GLY A 48 -4.31 5.20 -8.88
CA GLY A 48 -3.76 4.06 -8.15
C GLY A 48 -4.24 2.72 -8.73
N VAL A 49 -5.54 2.57 -8.96
CA VAL A 49 -6.09 1.35 -9.56
C VAL A 49 -5.56 1.14 -10.97
N ALA A 50 -5.64 2.15 -11.84
CA ALA A 50 -5.16 2.03 -13.22
C ALA A 50 -3.64 1.74 -13.28
N GLY A 51 -2.85 2.42 -12.47
CA GLY A 51 -1.40 2.23 -12.40
C GLY A 51 -1.00 0.84 -11.92
N ASN A 52 -1.58 0.37 -10.82
CA ASN A 52 -1.26 -0.95 -10.25
C ASN A 52 -1.74 -2.09 -11.17
N VAL A 53 -2.94 -2.00 -11.74
CA VAL A 53 -3.44 -2.97 -12.73
C VAL A 53 -2.54 -2.99 -13.97
N ALA A 54 -2.13 -1.83 -14.47
CA ALA A 54 -1.21 -1.75 -15.62
C ALA A 54 0.12 -2.46 -15.35
N ILE A 55 0.72 -2.28 -14.17
CA ILE A 55 1.94 -2.98 -13.75
C ILE A 55 1.75 -4.50 -13.77
N ILE A 56 0.68 -5.00 -13.16
CA ILE A 56 0.38 -6.44 -13.12
C ILE A 56 0.25 -7.00 -14.55
N LEU A 57 -0.48 -6.29 -15.41
CA LEU A 57 -0.67 -6.71 -16.80
C LEU A 57 0.63 -6.69 -17.60
N ILE A 58 1.47 -5.68 -17.46
CA ILE A 58 2.76 -5.54 -18.14
C ILE A 58 3.69 -6.69 -17.74
N PHE A 59 3.81 -6.99 -16.44
CA PHE A 59 4.70 -8.06 -15.96
C PHE A 59 4.22 -9.45 -16.36
N ARG A 60 2.91 -9.67 -16.45
CA ARG A 60 2.35 -10.93 -16.96
C ARG A 60 2.54 -11.07 -18.46
N ARG A 61 2.43 -9.97 -19.23
CA ARG A 61 2.43 -10.00 -20.69
C ARG A 61 3.83 -10.11 -21.29
N TYR A 62 4.81 -9.37 -20.77
CA TYR A 62 6.15 -9.31 -21.35
C TYR A 62 7.11 -10.27 -20.63
N LYS A 63 7.54 -11.34 -21.35
CA LYS A 63 8.49 -12.32 -20.78
C LYS A 63 9.80 -11.69 -20.29
N GLU A 64 10.25 -10.64 -20.98
CA GLU A 64 11.46 -9.86 -20.63
C GLU A 64 11.37 -9.16 -19.27
N MET A 65 10.14 -8.98 -18.76
CA MET A 65 9.85 -8.36 -17.46
C MET A 65 9.68 -9.38 -16.32
N ARG A 66 9.77 -10.68 -16.59
CA ARG A 66 9.61 -11.74 -15.57
C ARG A 66 10.91 -11.97 -14.80
N THR A 67 11.31 -10.99 -14.00
CA THR A 67 12.44 -11.11 -13.07
C THR A 67 11.93 -11.28 -11.65
N THR A 68 12.77 -11.81 -10.74
CA THR A 68 12.48 -11.92 -9.31
C THR A 68 11.96 -10.60 -8.73
N VAL A 69 12.67 -9.50 -8.99
CA VAL A 69 12.26 -8.15 -8.56
C VAL A 69 10.86 -7.81 -9.03
N ASN A 70 10.56 -8.03 -10.32
CA ASN A 70 9.25 -7.68 -10.89
C ASN A 70 8.13 -8.59 -10.38
N MET A 71 8.41 -9.82 -9.92
CA MET A 71 7.41 -10.66 -9.25
C MET A 71 6.99 -10.05 -7.91
N TYR A 72 7.94 -9.60 -7.09
CA TYR A 72 7.64 -8.88 -5.85
C TYR A 72 6.88 -7.57 -6.12
N LEU A 73 7.33 -6.76 -7.10
CA LEU A 73 6.65 -5.53 -7.49
C LEU A 73 5.22 -5.78 -8.00
N SER A 74 4.98 -6.89 -8.71
CA SER A 74 3.63 -7.29 -9.14
C SER A 74 2.74 -7.69 -7.97
N SER A 75 3.30 -8.38 -6.97
CA SER A 75 2.57 -8.75 -5.76
C SER A 75 2.24 -7.53 -4.90
N MET A 76 3.16 -6.57 -4.78
CA MET A 76 2.91 -5.28 -4.12
C MET A 76 1.83 -4.48 -4.86
N ALA A 77 1.88 -4.41 -6.20
CA ALA A 77 0.84 -3.76 -6.99
C ALA A 77 -0.53 -4.42 -6.80
N MET A 78 -0.58 -5.73 -6.54
CA MET A 78 -1.84 -6.41 -6.20
C MET A 78 -2.34 -5.99 -4.82
N SER A 79 -1.48 -5.94 -3.79
CA SER A 79 -1.84 -5.42 -2.45
C SER A 79 -2.37 -3.99 -2.55
N ASP A 80 -1.67 -3.12 -3.29
CA ASP A 80 -2.03 -1.72 -3.46
C ASP A 80 -3.38 -1.56 -4.17
N ALA A 81 -3.66 -2.36 -5.21
CA ALA A 81 -4.95 -2.36 -5.88
C ALA A 81 -6.10 -2.83 -4.97
N LEU A 82 -5.85 -3.82 -4.10
CA LEU A 82 -6.84 -4.32 -3.15
C LEU A 82 -7.17 -3.32 -2.05
N ILE A 83 -6.20 -2.50 -1.61
CA ILE A 83 -6.42 -1.41 -0.64
C ILE A 83 -7.50 -0.44 -1.12
N PHE A 84 -7.57 -0.15 -2.43
CA PHE A 84 -8.58 0.76 -2.99
C PHE A 84 -10.01 0.24 -2.89
N LEU A 85 -10.24 -1.06 -2.63
CA LEU A 85 -11.58 -1.58 -2.36
C LEU A 85 -12.21 -1.00 -1.09
N GLY A 86 -11.38 -0.56 -0.14
CA GLY A 86 -11.83 0.09 1.09
C GLY A 86 -12.20 1.57 0.93
N MET A 87 -11.67 2.25 -0.10
CA MET A 87 -11.84 3.69 -0.26
C MET A 87 -13.30 4.17 -0.32
N PRO A 88 -14.24 3.51 -1.01
CA PRO A 88 -15.64 3.94 -1.02
C PRO A 88 -16.26 3.94 0.39
N SER A 89 -15.93 2.94 1.22
CA SER A 89 -16.39 2.87 2.60
C SER A 89 -15.77 3.98 3.46
N ASP A 90 -14.48 4.26 3.30
CA ASP A 90 -13.81 5.32 4.04
C ASP A 90 -14.32 6.71 3.61
N LEU A 91 -14.54 6.94 2.31
CA LEU A 91 -15.16 8.18 1.82
C LEU A 91 -16.58 8.36 2.37
N TYR A 92 -17.39 7.29 2.36
CA TYR A 92 -18.71 7.36 2.97
C TYR A 92 -18.63 7.77 4.44
N ARG A 93 -17.71 7.20 5.24
CA ARG A 93 -17.57 7.49 6.68
C ARG A 93 -17.14 8.92 6.98
N ILE A 94 -16.39 9.59 6.14
CA ILE A 94 -16.03 11.00 6.35
C ILE A 94 -17.21 11.94 6.02
N TRP A 95 -18.09 11.57 5.08
CA TRP A 95 -19.30 12.33 4.75
C TRP A 95 -20.45 12.05 5.70
N LYS A 96 -20.66 10.78 6.03
CA LYS A 96 -21.76 10.32 6.88
C LYS A 96 -21.24 9.26 7.85
N TYR A 97 -20.84 9.71 9.04
CA TYR A 97 -20.25 8.82 10.03
C TYR A 97 -21.26 7.77 10.54
N ARG A 98 -22.53 8.17 10.73
CA ARG A 98 -23.67 7.34 11.14
C ARG A 98 -24.88 7.62 10.25
N PRO A 99 -25.69 6.60 9.93
CA PRO A 99 -25.47 5.18 10.13
C PRO A 99 -24.50 4.57 9.10
N TYR A 100 -23.75 3.52 9.48
CA TYR A 100 -22.92 2.73 8.56
C TYR A 100 -23.78 1.74 7.76
N ILE A 101 -23.93 1.95 6.46
CA ILE A 101 -24.89 1.24 5.61
C ILE A 101 -24.38 -0.06 4.99
N PHE A 102 -23.05 -0.31 5.00
CA PHE A 102 -22.45 -1.46 4.30
C PHE A 102 -22.53 -2.78 5.08
N GLY A 103 -23.05 -2.76 6.30
CA GLY A 103 -23.26 -3.94 7.12
C GLY A 103 -21.99 -4.51 7.77
N ASN A 104 -22.20 -5.45 8.70
CA ASN A 104 -21.14 -5.98 9.56
C ASN A 104 -20.07 -6.76 8.79
N PHE A 105 -20.46 -7.53 7.76
CA PHE A 105 -19.50 -8.28 6.96
C PHE A 105 -18.50 -7.37 6.27
N LEU A 106 -18.97 -6.32 5.58
CA LEU A 106 -18.10 -5.42 4.83
C LEU A 106 -17.22 -4.57 5.76
N CYS A 107 -17.74 -4.14 6.91
CA CYS A 107 -16.96 -3.47 7.95
C CYS A 107 -15.75 -4.31 8.36
N LYS A 108 -15.94 -5.55 8.75
CA LYS A 108 -14.87 -6.48 9.15
C LYS A 108 -13.90 -6.78 8.00
N PHE A 109 -14.44 -7.08 6.83
CA PHE A 109 -13.68 -7.51 5.67
C PHE A 109 -12.75 -6.40 5.15
N ILE A 110 -13.22 -5.15 5.06
CA ILE A 110 -12.42 -4.02 4.58
C ILE A 110 -11.23 -3.77 5.51
N VAL A 111 -11.46 -3.74 6.83
CA VAL A 111 -10.38 -3.52 7.80
C VAL A 111 -9.38 -4.68 7.76
N TYR A 112 -9.85 -5.92 7.75
CA TYR A 112 -9.01 -7.11 7.62
C TYR A 112 -8.17 -7.08 6.34
N LEU A 113 -8.78 -6.78 5.19
CA LEU A 113 -8.10 -6.71 3.91
C LEU A 113 -7.04 -5.61 3.88
N SER A 114 -7.36 -4.43 4.38
CA SER A 114 -6.44 -3.29 4.45
C SER A 114 -5.21 -3.60 5.30
N GLU A 115 -5.39 -4.19 6.49
CA GLU A 115 -4.25 -4.58 7.35
C GLU A 115 -3.44 -5.74 6.74
N THR A 116 -4.10 -6.73 6.13
CA THR A 116 -3.41 -7.83 5.42
C THR A 116 -2.54 -7.30 4.30
N CYS A 117 -3.07 -6.40 3.46
CA CYS A 117 -2.33 -5.77 2.37
C CYS A 117 -1.17 -4.92 2.88
N THR A 118 -1.37 -4.19 3.99
CA THR A 118 -0.33 -3.40 4.66
C THR A 118 0.84 -4.27 5.09
N TYR A 119 0.56 -5.34 5.84
CA TYR A 119 1.59 -6.25 6.33
C TYR A 119 2.30 -6.97 5.17
N SER A 120 1.52 -7.40 4.17
CA SER A 120 2.07 -8.00 2.96
C SER A 120 3.02 -7.06 2.23
N THR A 121 2.64 -5.80 2.01
CA THR A 121 3.47 -4.81 1.29
C THR A 121 4.80 -4.57 1.99
N ILE A 122 4.81 -4.35 3.30
CA ILE A 122 6.08 -4.11 4.02
C ILE A 122 6.98 -5.34 4.05
N LEU A 123 6.42 -6.54 4.19
CA LEU A 123 7.18 -7.78 4.12
C LEU A 123 7.75 -8.02 2.72
N HIS A 124 7.01 -7.70 1.65
CA HIS A 124 7.52 -7.77 0.28
C HIS A 124 8.69 -6.81 0.05
N ILE A 125 8.60 -5.56 0.51
CA ILE A 125 9.70 -4.58 0.40
C ILE A 125 10.94 -5.09 1.13
N THR A 126 10.76 -5.62 2.34
CA THR A 126 11.86 -6.13 3.17
C THR A 126 12.52 -7.35 2.52
N THR A 127 11.71 -8.31 2.11
CA THR A 127 12.20 -9.56 1.50
C THR A 127 12.85 -9.30 0.14
N LEU A 128 12.31 -8.38 -0.67
CA LEU A 128 12.92 -7.96 -1.94
C LEU A 128 14.35 -7.42 -1.74
N SER A 129 14.62 -6.81 -0.58
CA SER A 129 15.96 -6.30 -0.26
C SER A 129 16.93 -7.40 0.18
N LEU A 130 16.43 -8.55 0.61
CA LEU A 130 17.23 -9.64 1.20
C LEU A 130 17.39 -10.86 0.28
N GLU A 131 16.39 -11.19 -0.56
CA GLU A 131 16.26 -12.47 -1.24
C GLU A 131 16.31 -12.34 -2.78
N ARG A 132 16.91 -13.37 -3.45
CA ARG A 132 17.08 -13.37 -4.92
C ARG A 132 16.59 -14.64 -5.62
N TYR A 133 16.31 -15.76 -4.92
CA TYR A 133 16.17 -17.06 -5.56
C TYR A 133 14.80 -17.73 -5.44
N PHE A 134 14.10 -17.60 -4.32
CA PHE A 134 12.87 -18.34 -4.01
C PHE A 134 11.60 -17.48 -4.02
N ALA A 135 11.55 -16.44 -4.88
CA ALA A 135 10.53 -15.40 -4.84
C ALA A 135 9.09 -15.91 -4.80
N ILE A 136 8.71 -16.92 -5.58
CA ILE A 136 7.32 -17.39 -5.64
C ILE A 136 6.88 -17.99 -4.31
N CYS A 137 7.69 -18.89 -3.76
CA CYS A 137 7.36 -19.53 -2.46
C CYS A 137 7.29 -18.49 -1.35
N ILE A 138 8.22 -17.53 -1.33
CA ILE A 138 8.26 -16.49 -0.31
C ILE A 138 7.08 -15.53 -0.45
N ILE A 139 6.69 -15.14 -1.66
CA ILE A 139 5.50 -14.31 -1.89
C ILE A 139 4.25 -15.01 -1.35
N LEU A 140 4.06 -16.29 -1.60
CA LEU A 140 2.93 -17.04 -1.08
C LEU A 140 2.96 -17.16 0.45
N LEU A 141 4.15 -17.37 1.03
CA LEU A 141 4.33 -17.40 2.49
C LEU A 141 4.04 -16.02 3.13
N ILE A 142 4.44 -14.93 2.50
CA ILE A 142 4.13 -13.58 2.97
C ILE A 142 2.61 -13.34 3.00
N TRP A 143 1.90 -13.69 1.92
CA TRP A 143 0.45 -13.56 1.88
C TRP A 143 -0.25 -14.43 2.94
N LEU A 144 0.18 -15.67 3.08
CA LEU A 144 -0.36 -16.59 4.10
C LEU A 144 -0.11 -16.05 5.51
N PHE A 145 1.13 -15.64 5.80
CA PHE A 145 1.52 -15.13 7.12
C PHE A 145 0.79 -13.82 7.46
N SER A 146 0.72 -12.87 6.52
CA SER A 146 -0.03 -11.63 6.70
C SER A 146 -1.51 -11.89 6.94
N SER A 147 -2.13 -12.79 6.17
CA SER A 147 -3.54 -13.14 6.33
C SER A 147 -3.84 -13.79 7.69
N LEU A 148 -2.99 -14.71 8.13
CA LEU A 148 -3.17 -15.39 9.42
C LEU A 148 -3.00 -14.46 10.62
N THR A 149 -1.99 -13.57 10.57
CA THR A 149 -1.71 -12.64 11.68
C THR A 149 -2.74 -11.52 11.80
N THR A 150 -3.49 -11.24 10.74
CA THR A 150 -4.59 -10.26 10.75
C THR A 150 -5.96 -10.85 11.09
N VAL A 151 -6.12 -12.18 11.17
CA VAL A 151 -7.40 -12.85 11.55
C VAL A 151 -8.05 -12.25 12.80
N PRO A 152 -7.32 -11.92 13.89
CA PRO A 152 -7.94 -11.35 15.09
C PRO A 152 -8.71 -10.04 14.84
N ILE A 153 -8.42 -9.31 13.76
CA ILE A 153 -9.15 -8.10 13.36
C ILE A 153 -10.63 -8.40 13.07
N LEU A 154 -10.95 -9.58 12.53
CA LEU A 154 -12.33 -10.00 12.27
C LEU A 154 -13.16 -10.11 13.56
N PHE A 155 -12.50 -10.29 14.70
CA PHE A 155 -13.13 -10.32 16.03
C PHE A 155 -13.04 -8.97 16.75
N LEU A 156 -12.11 -8.12 16.34
CA LEU A 156 -11.90 -6.79 16.92
C LEU A 156 -12.89 -5.76 16.37
N PHE A 157 -13.18 -5.80 15.08
CA PHE A 157 -14.05 -4.84 14.40
C PHE A 157 -15.44 -5.39 14.12
N GLY A 158 -16.43 -4.49 14.06
CA GLY A 158 -17.81 -4.80 13.72
C GLY A 158 -18.69 -3.57 13.67
N VAL A 159 -19.96 -3.79 13.40
CA VAL A 159 -20.98 -2.75 13.49
C VAL A 159 -21.58 -2.77 14.89
N GLU A 160 -21.41 -1.67 15.60
CA GLU A 160 -22.01 -1.44 16.94
C GLU A 160 -22.86 -0.16 16.92
N HIS A 161 -23.74 -0.05 17.91
CA HIS A 161 -24.54 1.14 18.19
C HIS A 161 -24.45 1.51 19.67
N PRO A 162 -24.56 2.78 20.05
CA PRO A 162 -24.60 3.20 21.45
C PRO A 162 -25.80 2.59 22.19
N ASN A 163 -25.61 2.23 23.47
CA ASN A 163 -26.69 1.66 24.28
C ASN A 163 -27.86 2.66 24.39
N GLY A 164 -29.08 2.18 24.15
CA GLY A 164 -30.30 2.98 24.25
C GLY A 164 -30.69 3.75 22.98
N THR A 165 -29.96 3.56 21.88
CA THR A 165 -30.27 4.18 20.58
C THR A 165 -30.80 3.16 19.58
N LEU A 166 -31.53 3.65 18.54
CA LEU A 166 -32.03 2.79 17.46
C LEU A 166 -30.86 2.38 16.55
N PRO A 167 -30.65 1.06 16.29
CA PRO A 167 -29.56 0.59 15.45
C PRO A 167 -29.57 1.16 14.02
N GLU A 168 -30.76 1.42 13.47
CA GLU A 168 -30.93 1.92 12.10
C GLU A 168 -30.34 3.31 11.90
N GLU A 169 -30.27 4.14 12.94
CA GLU A 169 -29.81 5.53 12.88
C GLU A 169 -28.39 5.73 13.38
N THR A 170 -27.91 4.83 14.26
CA THR A 170 -26.67 5.05 15.03
C THR A 170 -25.59 4.00 14.81
N ASN A 171 -25.82 3.05 13.91
CA ASN A 171 -24.82 2.03 13.58
C ASN A 171 -23.49 2.64 13.10
N GLU A 172 -22.40 2.19 13.68
CA GLU A 172 -21.05 2.58 13.24
C GLU A 172 -20.12 1.38 13.04
N CYS A 173 -19.24 1.45 12.07
CA CYS A 173 -18.17 0.47 11.89
C CYS A 173 -16.97 0.89 12.75
N SER A 174 -16.83 0.22 13.91
CA SER A 174 -15.78 0.52 14.89
C SER A 174 -15.24 -0.76 15.53
N TYR A 175 -14.31 -0.62 16.48
CA TYR A 175 -13.88 -1.74 17.30
C TYR A 175 -14.99 -2.10 18.31
N LEU A 176 -15.18 -3.41 18.51
CA LEU A 176 -16.18 -3.95 19.44
C LEU A 176 -15.75 -3.71 20.87
N ARG A 177 -16.64 -3.17 21.73
CA ARG A 177 -16.35 -2.88 23.15
C ARG A 177 -15.85 -4.11 23.91
N LYS A 178 -16.45 -5.27 23.67
CA LYS A 178 -16.02 -6.54 24.28
C LYS A 178 -14.58 -6.93 23.87
N ALA A 179 -14.19 -6.66 22.63
CA ALA A 179 -12.85 -6.94 22.17
C ALA A 179 -11.83 -5.92 22.70
N ALA A 180 -12.21 -4.65 22.84
CA ALA A 180 -11.38 -3.64 23.47
C ALA A 180 -11.10 -3.96 24.95
N SER A 181 -12.14 -4.33 25.72
CA SER A 181 -12.00 -4.69 27.14
C SER A 181 -11.20 -5.98 27.38
N SER A 182 -11.09 -6.88 26.39
CA SER A 182 -10.26 -8.08 26.47
C SER A 182 -8.75 -7.86 26.22
N GLY A 183 -8.33 -6.62 25.93
CA GLY A 183 -6.94 -6.28 25.56
C GLY A 183 -6.58 -6.61 24.11
N LEU A 184 -7.52 -7.10 23.29
CA LEU A 184 -7.28 -7.46 21.91
C LEU A 184 -6.92 -6.21 21.05
N LEU A 185 -7.56 -5.07 21.34
CA LEU A 185 -7.25 -3.79 20.66
C LEU A 185 -5.79 -3.39 20.88
N GLU A 186 -5.33 -3.43 22.12
CA GLU A 186 -3.94 -3.09 22.48
C GLU A 186 -2.94 -4.06 21.83
N THR A 187 -3.24 -5.35 21.90
CA THR A 187 -2.41 -6.41 21.28
C THR A 187 -2.26 -6.18 19.78
N MET A 188 -3.35 -5.86 19.06
CA MET A 188 -3.32 -5.62 17.62
C MET A 188 -2.63 -4.28 17.27
N ALA A 189 -2.75 -3.27 18.13
CA ALA A 189 -2.01 -2.01 17.97
C ALA A 189 -0.48 -2.22 18.09
N TRP A 190 -0.04 -2.98 19.08
CA TRP A 190 1.38 -3.36 19.22
C TRP A 190 1.87 -4.26 18.08
N LEU A 191 1.06 -5.21 17.66
CA LEU A 191 1.40 -6.07 16.52
C LEU A 191 1.59 -5.26 15.24
N SER A 192 0.65 -4.35 14.94
CA SER A 192 0.75 -3.45 13.77
C SER A 192 1.97 -2.54 13.85
N THR A 193 2.28 -2.03 15.03
CA THR A 193 3.47 -1.21 15.29
C THR A 193 4.75 -2.01 15.03
N LEU A 194 4.82 -3.24 15.51
CA LEU A 194 5.96 -4.13 15.30
C LEU A 194 6.14 -4.48 13.81
N TYR A 195 5.05 -4.76 13.10
CA TYR A 195 5.07 -5.02 11.64
C TYR A 195 5.61 -3.84 10.83
N PHE A 196 5.47 -2.62 11.33
CA PHE A 196 6.00 -1.44 10.65
C PHE A 196 7.45 -1.15 11.06
N PHE A 197 7.72 -0.96 12.34
CA PHE A 197 9.02 -0.46 12.81
C PHE A 197 10.14 -1.50 12.67
N LEU A 198 9.88 -2.80 12.92
CA LEU A 198 10.91 -3.83 12.81
C LEU A 198 11.42 -3.98 11.36
N PRO A 199 10.57 -4.13 10.32
CA PRO A 199 11.04 -4.14 8.94
C PRO A 199 11.73 -2.84 8.51
N VAL A 200 11.22 -1.67 8.90
CA VAL A 200 11.86 -0.38 8.60
C VAL A 200 13.26 -0.32 9.19
N PHE A 201 13.45 -0.74 10.43
CA PHE A 201 14.76 -0.83 11.06
C PHE A 201 15.70 -1.77 10.28
N CYS A 202 15.22 -2.97 9.93
CA CYS A 202 15.99 -3.92 9.10
C CYS A 202 16.39 -3.30 7.75
N LEU A 203 15.48 -2.58 7.09
CA LEU A 203 15.75 -1.91 5.81
C LEU A 203 16.82 -0.83 5.96
N VAL A 204 16.75 0.00 7.00
CA VAL A 204 17.76 1.04 7.27
C VAL A 204 19.15 0.40 7.45
N LEU A 205 19.24 -0.71 8.20
CA LEU A 205 20.50 -1.42 8.37
C LEU A 205 21.03 -1.99 7.05
N VAL A 206 20.16 -2.69 6.28
CA VAL A 206 20.53 -3.31 5.00
C VAL A 206 21.01 -2.25 4.01
N TYR A 207 20.25 -1.17 3.83
CA TYR A 207 20.65 -0.09 2.92
C TYR A 207 21.90 0.65 3.38
N GLY A 208 22.06 0.84 4.69
CA GLY A 208 23.29 1.39 5.27
C GLY A 208 24.52 0.54 4.93
N LEU A 209 24.43 -0.79 5.11
CA LEU A 209 25.50 -1.73 4.75
C LEU A 209 25.79 -1.75 3.25
N ILE A 210 24.75 -1.73 2.40
CA ILE A 210 24.87 -1.67 0.95
C ILE A 210 25.60 -0.38 0.52
N CYS A 211 25.20 0.77 1.05
CA CYS A 211 25.84 2.05 0.75
C CYS A 211 27.33 2.05 1.15
N ARG A 212 27.65 1.51 2.34
CA ARG A 212 29.05 1.39 2.79
C ARG A 212 29.87 0.49 1.84
N LYS A 213 29.31 -0.63 1.39
CA LYS A 213 29.96 -1.55 0.44
C LYS A 213 30.18 -0.87 -0.92
N LEU A 214 29.18 -0.16 -1.44
CA LEU A 214 29.29 0.56 -2.70
C LEU A 214 30.37 1.64 -2.66
N TRP A 215 30.46 2.41 -1.57
CA TRP A 215 31.50 3.43 -1.40
C TRP A 215 32.91 2.81 -1.38
N LYS A 216 33.09 1.66 -0.77
CA LYS A 216 34.38 0.95 -0.78
C LYS A 216 34.72 0.43 -2.17
N THR A 217 33.75 -0.18 -2.86
CA THR A 217 33.96 -0.78 -4.19
C THR A 217 34.21 0.28 -5.26
N ALA A 218 33.53 1.44 -5.20
CA ALA A 218 33.71 2.53 -6.15
C ALA A 218 35.16 3.09 -6.18
N ARG A 219 35.94 2.89 -5.11
CA ARG A 219 37.34 3.31 -5.03
C ARG A 219 38.34 2.33 -5.70
N HIS A 220 37.88 1.13 -6.07
CA HIS A 220 38.77 0.04 -6.57
C HIS A 220 38.35 -0.49 -7.96
N LEU A 221 37.40 0.21 -8.67
CA LEU A 221 36.92 -0.26 -9.96
C LEU A 221 37.85 0.16 -11.10
N GLU A 222 38.53 -0.83 -11.69
CA GLU A 222 39.24 -0.74 -12.96
C GLU A 222 38.50 -1.56 -14.02
N GLY A 223 38.20 -0.94 -15.18
CA GLY A 223 37.60 -1.60 -16.34
C GLY A 223 36.16 -1.17 -16.67
N GLN A 224 35.91 -0.93 -17.97
CA GLN A 224 34.65 -0.36 -18.49
C GLN A 224 33.43 -1.27 -18.26
N CYS A 225 33.58 -2.58 -18.29
CA CYS A 225 32.49 -3.54 -18.11
C CYS A 225 32.06 -3.63 -16.64
N ALA A 226 33.01 -3.57 -15.70
CA ALA A 226 32.75 -3.55 -14.26
C ALA A 226 32.01 -2.27 -13.86
N VAL A 227 32.39 -1.11 -14.40
CA VAL A 227 31.74 0.18 -14.18
C VAL A 227 30.29 0.19 -14.67
N THR A 228 29.99 -0.41 -15.82
CA THR A 228 28.62 -0.45 -16.37
C THR A 228 27.71 -1.34 -15.53
N ARG A 229 28.20 -2.52 -15.10
CA ARG A 229 27.47 -3.44 -14.21
C ARG A 229 27.17 -2.80 -12.87
N GLU A 230 28.15 -2.10 -12.30
CA GLU A 230 28.02 -1.40 -11.02
C GLU A 230 26.99 -0.26 -11.11
N LYS A 231 27.00 0.54 -12.19
CA LYS A 231 25.98 1.60 -12.43
C LYS A 231 24.56 1.04 -12.48
N CYS A 232 24.33 -0.10 -13.15
CA CYS A 232 23.03 -0.76 -13.19
C CYS A 232 22.60 -1.22 -11.80
N HIS A 233 23.53 -1.75 -11.00
CA HIS A 233 23.24 -2.20 -9.63
C HIS A 233 22.91 -1.02 -8.72
N GLN A 234 23.68 0.07 -8.78
CA GLN A 234 23.43 1.30 -8.04
C GLN A 234 22.07 1.92 -8.38
N GLN A 235 21.66 1.89 -9.66
CA GLN A 235 20.34 2.39 -10.08
C GLN A 235 19.20 1.59 -9.46
N THR A 236 19.31 0.27 -9.39
CA THR A 236 18.31 -0.61 -8.75
C THR A 236 18.22 -0.33 -7.25
N ILE A 237 19.34 -0.18 -6.57
CA ILE A 237 19.39 0.13 -5.13
C ILE A 237 18.77 1.50 -4.85
N LYS A 238 19.10 2.52 -5.64
CA LYS A 238 18.48 3.86 -5.51
C LYS A 238 16.97 3.79 -5.68
N MET A 239 16.48 3.02 -6.65
CA MET A 239 15.06 2.81 -6.87
C MET A 239 14.38 2.23 -5.64
N LEU A 240 14.93 1.13 -5.10
CA LEU A 240 14.37 0.48 -3.91
C LEU A 240 14.43 1.39 -2.68
N ALA A 241 15.52 2.16 -2.50
CA ALA A 241 15.63 3.11 -1.40
C ALA A 241 14.56 4.20 -1.45
N VAL A 242 14.27 4.74 -2.65
CA VAL A 242 13.20 5.74 -2.82
C VAL A 242 11.82 5.15 -2.52
N VAL A 243 11.56 3.91 -2.94
CA VAL A 243 10.31 3.20 -2.60
C VAL A 243 10.16 3.04 -1.10
N VAL A 244 11.23 2.65 -0.39
CA VAL A 244 11.22 2.52 1.08
C VAL A 244 10.94 3.85 1.76
N VAL A 245 11.62 4.93 1.33
CA VAL A 245 11.41 6.27 1.90
C VAL A 245 9.96 6.73 1.66
N ALA A 246 9.44 6.58 0.45
CA ALA A 246 8.06 6.92 0.12
C ALA A 246 7.07 6.12 0.98
N PHE A 247 7.30 4.80 1.12
CA PHE A 247 6.50 3.94 1.98
C PHE A 247 6.52 4.45 3.44
N VAL A 248 7.70 4.69 4.02
CA VAL A 248 7.82 5.17 5.40
C VAL A 248 7.08 6.50 5.58
N LEU A 249 7.27 7.48 4.71
CA LEU A 249 6.62 8.78 4.80
C LEU A 249 5.08 8.69 4.72
N CYS A 250 4.57 7.80 3.88
CA CYS A 250 3.12 7.63 3.71
C CYS A 250 2.46 6.86 4.86
N TRP A 251 3.15 5.91 5.47
CA TRP A 251 2.57 5.01 6.48
C TRP A 251 2.90 5.37 7.92
N LEU A 252 4.01 6.07 8.16
CA LEU A 252 4.43 6.50 9.49
C LEU A 252 3.35 7.29 10.25
N PRO A 253 2.65 8.28 9.63
CA PRO A 253 1.61 9.03 10.35
C PRO A 253 0.50 8.12 10.86
N LEU A 254 0.07 7.12 10.08
CA LEU A 254 -0.95 6.17 10.51
C LEU A 254 -0.54 5.40 11.77
N HIS A 255 0.69 4.88 11.82
CA HIS A 255 1.19 4.14 12.99
C HIS A 255 1.44 5.04 14.20
N VAL A 256 1.95 6.25 13.98
CA VAL A 256 2.12 7.25 15.05
C VAL A 256 0.77 7.65 15.64
N GLY A 257 -0.25 7.88 14.80
CA GLY A 257 -1.60 8.20 15.25
C GLY A 257 -2.22 7.09 16.09
N ARG A 258 -2.02 5.83 15.71
CA ARG A 258 -2.50 4.68 16.49
C ARG A 258 -1.92 4.66 17.91
N ILE A 259 -0.68 5.03 18.09
CA ILE A 259 -0.01 5.06 19.40
C ILE A 259 -0.47 6.29 20.21
N LEU A 260 -0.45 7.49 19.60
CA LEU A 260 -0.73 8.72 20.29
C LEU A 260 -2.19 8.85 20.76
N PHE A 261 -3.12 8.34 19.93
CA PHE A 261 -4.57 8.50 20.20
C PHE A 261 -5.22 7.23 20.76
N ALA A 262 -4.46 6.19 21.08
CA ALA A 262 -4.97 4.98 21.72
C ALA A 262 -5.56 5.22 23.12
N GLN A 263 -5.15 6.29 23.81
CA GLN A 263 -5.51 6.58 25.20
C GLN A 263 -6.74 7.50 25.37
N GLY A 264 -7.44 7.90 24.29
CA GLY A 264 -8.76 8.54 24.35
C GLY A 264 -8.84 9.89 25.08
N ASN A 265 -7.83 10.77 24.96
CA ASN A 265 -7.87 12.09 25.60
C ASN A 265 -8.87 13.03 24.87
N VAL A 266 -9.90 13.51 25.58
CA VAL A 266 -10.98 14.37 25.05
C VAL A 266 -10.45 15.63 24.39
N VAL A 267 -9.42 16.27 24.99
CA VAL A 267 -8.83 17.52 24.50
C VAL A 267 -8.14 17.34 23.11
N LEU A 268 -7.71 16.12 22.80
CA LEU A 268 -7.04 15.79 21.52
C LEU A 268 -8.00 15.21 20.47
N TYR A 269 -9.30 15.14 20.76
CA TYR A 269 -10.27 14.48 19.88
C TYR A 269 -10.33 15.11 18.48
N GLU A 270 -10.55 16.40 18.37
CA GLU A 270 -10.60 17.11 17.08
C GLU A 270 -9.28 16.98 16.31
N ILE A 271 -8.15 17.16 16.99
CA ILE A 271 -6.82 17.00 16.39
C ILE A 271 -6.64 15.58 15.86
N SER A 272 -7.12 14.57 16.60
CA SER A 272 -7.04 13.17 16.18
C SER A 272 -7.85 12.89 14.91
N GLN A 273 -9.02 13.52 14.73
CA GLN A 273 -9.84 13.35 13.53
C GLN A 273 -9.15 13.92 12.28
N TYR A 274 -8.62 15.14 12.35
CA TYR A 274 -7.84 15.72 11.24
C TYR A 274 -6.55 14.93 10.97
N PHE A 275 -5.89 14.46 12.00
CA PHE A 275 -4.70 13.63 11.87
C PHE A 275 -5.01 12.29 11.19
N ASN A 276 -6.12 11.64 11.56
CA ASN A 276 -6.60 10.42 10.94
C ASN A 276 -7.00 10.64 9.47
N LEU A 277 -7.61 11.78 9.16
CA LEU A 277 -7.96 12.16 7.79
C LEU A 277 -6.71 12.30 6.91
N ILE A 278 -5.70 13.01 7.38
CA ILE A 278 -4.41 13.16 6.70
C ILE A 278 -3.72 11.80 6.54
N SER A 279 -3.71 10.99 7.59
CA SER A 279 -3.11 9.65 7.56
C SER A 279 -3.81 8.73 6.55
N MET A 280 -5.13 8.81 6.42
CA MET A 280 -5.91 8.10 5.41
C MET A 280 -5.51 8.54 3.99
N MET A 281 -5.39 9.84 3.74
CA MET A 281 -4.96 10.36 2.44
C MET A 281 -3.54 9.89 2.09
N LEU A 282 -2.62 9.92 3.04
CA LEU A 282 -1.25 9.43 2.86
C LEU A 282 -1.19 7.92 2.64
N PHE A 283 -2.04 7.15 3.31
CA PHE A 283 -2.20 5.72 3.10
C PHE A 283 -2.57 5.39 1.63
N TYR A 284 -3.59 6.06 1.08
CA TYR A 284 -3.99 5.88 -0.32
C TYR A 284 -2.96 6.47 -1.31
N LEU A 285 -2.28 7.56 -0.94
CA LEU A 285 -1.16 8.10 -1.72
C LEU A 285 -0.03 7.07 -1.81
N GLY A 286 0.33 6.40 -0.70
CA GLY A 286 1.33 5.34 -0.67
C GLY A 286 1.02 4.21 -1.65
N ALA A 287 -0.24 3.75 -1.70
CA ALA A 287 -0.68 2.74 -2.66
C ALA A 287 -0.71 3.24 -4.12
N SER A 288 -0.85 4.57 -4.34
CA SER A 288 -0.88 5.16 -5.69
C SER A 288 0.49 5.47 -6.26
N VAL A 289 1.49 5.74 -5.41
CA VAL A 289 2.77 6.30 -5.85
C VAL A 289 3.70 5.24 -6.45
N ASN A 290 3.56 3.98 -6.07
CA ASN A 290 4.43 2.88 -6.50
C ASN A 290 4.56 2.74 -8.02
N PRO A 291 3.47 2.75 -8.82
CA PRO A 291 3.54 2.72 -10.29
C PRO A 291 4.36 3.87 -10.88
N VAL A 292 4.25 5.06 -10.29
CA VAL A 292 4.98 6.26 -10.73
C VAL A 292 6.46 6.10 -10.46
N LEU A 293 6.83 5.66 -9.25
CA LEU A 293 8.24 5.47 -8.86
C LEU A 293 8.93 4.46 -9.78
N TYR A 294 8.29 3.32 -10.06
CA TYR A 294 8.86 2.31 -10.97
C TYR A 294 9.03 2.83 -12.39
N ASN A 295 8.09 3.64 -12.86
CA ASN A 295 8.13 4.20 -14.21
C ASN A 295 9.20 5.30 -14.34
N VAL A 296 9.30 6.18 -13.36
CA VAL A 296 10.31 7.28 -13.37
C VAL A 296 11.72 6.72 -13.28
N MET A 297 11.96 5.72 -12.44
CA MET A 297 13.32 5.26 -12.12
C MET A 297 13.85 4.15 -13.04
N SER A 298 12.99 3.41 -13.74
CA SER A 298 13.41 2.28 -14.59
C SER A 298 13.15 2.52 -16.06
N GLN A 299 14.22 2.63 -16.88
CA GLN A 299 14.10 2.73 -18.34
C GLN A 299 13.41 1.51 -18.96
N LYS A 300 13.63 0.29 -18.38
CA LYS A 300 12.97 -0.93 -18.87
C LYS A 300 11.47 -0.84 -18.66
N HIS A 301 11.01 -0.34 -17.50
CA HIS A 301 9.60 -0.12 -17.21
C HIS A 301 8.98 0.90 -18.17
N ARG A 302 9.61 2.07 -18.35
CA ARG A 302 9.12 3.09 -19.31
C ARG A 302 8.91 2.53 -20.71
N LYS A 303 9.90 1.79 -21.23
CA LYS A 303 9.78 1.14 -22.55
C LYS A 303 8.64 0.13 -22.61
N ALA A 304 8.43 -0.66 -21.54
CA ALA A 304 7.35 -1.62 -21.45
C ALA A 304 5.97 -0.93 -21.39
N VAL A 305 5.85 0.14 -20.60
CA VAL A 305 4.63 0.97 -20.52
C VAL A 305 4.31 1.62 -21.87
N CYS A 306 5.27 2.27 -22.52
CA CYS A 306 5.06 2.85 -23.86
C CYS A 306 4.60 1.76 -24.87
N LYS A 307 5.25 0.60 -24.86
CA LYS A 307 4.88 -0.53 -25.72
C LYS A 307 3.47 -1.06 -25.42
N PHE A 308 3.07 -1.05 -24.14
CA PHE A 308 1.74 -1.46 -23.71
C PHE A 308 0.67 -0.46 -24.17
N LEU A 309 0.90 0.83 -23.99
CA LEU A 309 0.00 1.91 -24.41
C LEU A 309 -0.19 1.95 -25.94
N HIS A 310 0.90 1.82 -26.71
CA HIS A 310 0.82 1.84 -28.19
C HIS A 310 0.17 0.58 -28.79
N ARG A 311 0.25 -0.59 -28.12
CA ARG A 311 -0.28 -1.86 -28.66
C ARG A 311 -1.61 -2.29 -28.05
N GLY A 312 -2.07 -1.59 -27.03
CA GLY A 312 -3.25 -1.95 -26.25
C GLY A 312 -3.10 -3.25 -25.43
N PRO A 313 -3.95 -3.45 -24.41
CA PRO A 313 -3.87 -4.60 -23.51
C PRO A 313 -4.22 -5.96 -24.16
N LEU A 314 -4.95 -5.96 -25.26
CA LEU A 314 -5.56 -7.16 -25.86
C LEU A 314 -4.81 -7.78 -27.04
N LEU A 315 -3.82 -7.11 -27.65
CA LEU A 315 -3.09 -7.66 -28.79
C LEU A 315 -1.94 -8.58 -28.35
N PRO A 316 -1.85 -9.83 -28.88
CA PRO A 316 -0.76 -10.74 -28.55
C PRO A 316 0.60 -10.13 -28.96
N PRO A 317 1.70 -10.42 -28.25
CA PRO A 317 3.02 -9.96 -28.64
C PRO A 317 3.32 -10.52 -30.04
N ARG A 318 3.53 -9.65 -31.04
CA ARG A 318 4.04 -10.07 -32.33
C ARG A 318 5.38 -10.76 -32.08
N HIS A 319 5.42 -12.07 -32.27
CA HIS A 319 6.67 -12.76 -32.48
C HIS A 319 7.28 -12.15 -33.76
N LEU A 320 8.27 -11.30 -33.62
CA LEU A 320 9.18 -10.98 -34.70
C LEU A 320 9.83 -12.32 -35.05
N SER A 321 9.31 -12.93 -36.09
CA SER A 321 9.95 -14.08 -36.75
C SER A 321 11.39 -13.62 -37.04
N ARG A 322 12.33 -14.26 -36.39
CA ARG A 322 13.77 -14.12 -36.60
C ARG A 322 14.13 -14.92 -37.86
N SER A 323 13.40 -14.63 -38.95
CA SER A 323 13.65 -15.18 -40.28
C SER A 323 14.38 -14.10 -41.08
N GLY A 324 15.67 -14.18 -41.17
CA GLY A 324 16.43 -13.36 -42.10
C GLY A 324 17.85 -12.99 -41.72
N ARG A 325 18.50 -13.64 -40.74
CA ARG A 325 19.90 -13.25 -40.39
C ARG A 325 20.85 -14.44 -40.21
N THR A 326 20.57 -15.58 -40.78
CA THR A 326 21.47 -16.74 -40.76
C THR A 326 22.06 -17.12 -42.11
N ARG A 327 22.01 -16.22 -43.10
CA ARG A 327 22.58 -16.52 -44.45
C ARG A 327 23.73 -15.59 -44.87
N ALA A 328 24.10 -14.62 -44.04
CA ALA A 328 25.24 -13.72 -44.31
C ALA A 328 26.50 -14.00 -43.49
N GLU A 329 26.40 -14.70 -42.35
CA GLU A 329 27.54 -15.02 -41.51
C GLU A 329 28.24 -16.34 -41.84
N SER A 330 27.61 -17.22 -42.69
CA SER A 330 28.28 -18.45 -43.11
C SER A 330 29.16 -18.29 -44.37
N ALA A 331 29.16 -17.12 -45.00
CA ALA A 331 29.97 -16.84 -46.18
C ALA A 331 31.31 -16.15 -45.87
N GLU A 332 31.45 -15.56 -44.70
CA GLU A 332 32.70 -14.84 -44.30
C GLU A 332 33.68 -15.68 -43.49
N VAL A 333 33.25 -16.84 -42.96
CA VAL A 333 34.14 -17.72 -42.18
C VAL A 333 34.87 -18.77 -43.10
N SER A 334 34.42 -18.91 -44.36
CA SER A 334 35.04 -19.85 -45.30
C SER A 334 36.23 -19.29 -46.10
N SER A 335 36.52 -18.02 -46.00
CA SER A 335 37.64 -17.37 -46.72
C SER A 335 38.88 -17.12 -45.88
N PHE A 336 38.92 -17.57 -44.64
CA PHE A 336 40.06 -17.33 -43.72
C PHE A 336 40.90 -18.59 -43.40
N PHE A 337 40.65 -19.71 -44.07
CA PHE A 337 41.40 -20.96 -43.86
C PHE A 337 41.99 -21.58 -45.15
N VAL A 338 42.30 -20.78 -46.16
CA VAL A 338 43.21 -21.18 -47.27
C VAL A 338 44.09 -20.00 -47.62
N GLY A 339 45.32 -20.03 -47.02
CA GLY A 339 46.38 -19.10 -47.35
C GLY A 339 47.44 -19.16 -46.29
#